data_6013e27639baebebf1a1cff379dd5621
#
_entry.id   6013e27639baebebf1a1cff379dd5621
#
_cell.length_a   1.000
_cell.length_b   1.000
_cell.length_c   1.000
_cell.angle_alpha   90.00
_cell.angle_beta   90.00
_cell.angle_gamma   90.00
#
_symmetry.space_group_name_H-M   'P 1'
#
loop_
_entity.id
_entity.type
_entity.pdbx_description
1 polymer ?
#
loop_
_entity_poly.entity_id
_entity_poly.type
_entity_poly.pdbx_seq_one_letter_code
_entity_poly.pdbx_strand_id
1 'polypeptide(L)'
;MTRKAHGRRHAQLTRLFARAKRRPRDLVGVGALVGVTELVRAESDLPTVLSLIARTVAEVVGFGTVVLNLYRREWDDFCVATVHGDKEVQRALLGSTYSRESWTQLLDDRFLRDGAFFIKHGEFDWQNDTGKRYVPVREVSEHPEAWNPDDEVFVPLYGPGEELLGILSLGDPASGLRPSDEEFGLLVGLAHYAAQALAAAQAAIVRARHRAALEELMHVSSGLTQTLSTDSILQSVCNGIANALGFEKVCVDLLAEDASTLVTRAAAGWAGTDPLLTENLSLTEIASLFDSEFEVAGCFLVPDEIARNRVATSQVIYESELNGRGPHAWDHHWLVIPLHGPQEELIGVIWVDEPEDRLLPSEERLQALRIFANQTASALTLATQFEQMRYLADHDPLTQLPNRRAFMRELDRGVAEAFAADLPLALIVLDLDGLKQLNDRHGHAAGDDCLVRVGRLLRTELRPGDKAFRIGGDEFAILLPETSGPGAEEVTERLVEWLERSGRSSVLRAEASFGVAATGAADDTPEGLLRAADEAMYRSKNRRKLARSD
;
A
#
# COMPACT_ATOMS: atom_id res chain seq x y z
N MET A 1 -20.72 18.69 -34.91
CA MET A 1 -19.87 19.23 -35.99
C MET A 1 -18.40 19.41 -35.60
N THR A 2 -18.01 19.27 -34.34
CA THR A 2 -16.67 19.49 -33.78
C THR A 2 -15.67 18.33 -33.99
N ARG A 3 -16.09 17.09 -34.10
CA ARG A 3 -15.18 15.92 -34.31
C ARG A 3 -14.53 15.82 -35.71
N LYS A 4 -15.15 16.40 -36.75
CA LYS A 4 -14.59 16.39 -38.13
C LYS A 4 -13.53 17.46 -38.36
N ALA A 5 -13.54 18.54 -37.59
CA ALA A 5 -12.52 19.59 -37.70
C ALA A 5 -11.20 19.17 -37.06
N HIS A 6 -11.23 18.44 -35.94
CA HIS A 6 -10.04 17.90 -35.27
C HIS A 6 -9.28 16.89 -36.14
N GLY A 7 -9.99 15.96 -36.79
CA GLY A 7 -9.36 14.95 -37.64
C GLY A 7 -8.67 15.50 -38.90
N ARG A 8 -9.10 16.65 -39.43
CA ARG A 8 -8.46 17.27 -40.59
C ARG A 8 -7.19 18.04 -40.23
N ARG A 9 -7.16 18.70 -39.06
CA ARG A 9 -5.96 19.34 -38.51
C ARG A 9 -4.87 18.33 -38.16
N HIS A 10 -5.26 17.20 -37.57
CA HIS A 10 -4.35 16.10 -37.22
C HIS A 10 -3.67 15.48 -38.47
N ALA A 11 -4.43 15.23 -39.55
CA ALA A 11 -3.90 14.71 -40.81
C ALA A 11 -2.97 15.69 -41.53
N GLN A 12 -3.12 16.98 -41.29
CA GLN A 12 -2.29 18.03 -41.90
C GLN A 12 -0.92 18.14 -41.20
N LEU A 13 -0.89 18.05 -39.86
CA LEU A 13 0.32 18.00 -39.05
C LEU A 13 1.14 16.74 -39.35
N THR A 14 0.50 15.56 -39.44
CA THR A 14 1.17 14.29 -39.80
C THR A 14 1.81 14.35 -41.18
N ARG A 15 1.23 15.08 -42.14
CA ARG A 15 1.79 15.28 -43.48
C ARG A 15 2.99 16.27 -43.51
N LEU A 16 2.99 17.28 -42.65
CA LEU A 16 4.12 18.19 -42.45
C LEU A 16 5.33 17.50 -41.86
N PHE A 17 5.13 16.65 -40.85
CA PHE A 17 6.20 15.82 -40.26
C PHE A 17 6.75 14.74 -41.24
N ALA A 18 5.93 14.19 -42.11
CA ALA A 18 6.39 13.26 -43.16
C ALA A 18 7.27 13.95 -44.18
N ARG A 19 7.14 15.25 -44.40
CA ARG A 19 8.03 16.07 -45.28
C ARG A 19 9.36 16.42 -44.61
N ALA A 20 9.40 16.66 -43.30
CA ALA A 20 10.62 16.95 -42.54
C ALA A 20 11.58 15.71 -42.45
N LYS A 21 11.08 14.47 -42.70
CA LYS A 21 11.91 13.26 -42.78
C LYS A 21 12.86 13.16 -43.98
N ARG A 22 12.90 14.14 -44.88
CA ARG A 22 13.74 14.08 -46.08
C ARG A 22 14.91 15.10 -46.01
N ARG A 23 15.99 14.72 -45.37
CA ARG A 23 17.43 14.96 -45.50
C ARG A 23 18.12 15.34 -44.18
N PRO A 24 18.98 14.48 -43.64
CA PRO A 24 19.98 14.89 -42.65
C PRO A 24 21.22 15.39 -43.38
N ARG A 25 21.61 16.64 -43.16
CA ARG A 25 22.97 17.13 -43.39
C ARG A 25 23.32 17.93 -42.14
N ASP A 26 24.13 17.35 -41.32
CA ASP A 26 25.43 17.65 -40.80
C ASP A 26 25.76 16.77 -39.57
N LEU A 27 26.90 16.11 -39.67
CA LEU A 27 27.42 15.13 -38.73
C LEU A 27 27.73 15.67 -37.32
N VAL A 28 27.77 17.00 -37.13
CA VAL A 28 28.09 17.62 -35.84
C VAL A 28 26.87 17.67 -34.90
N GLY A 29 25.68 17.93 -35.43
CA GLY A 29 24.42 17.89 -34.65
C GLY A 29 24.06 16.47 -34.18
N VAL A 30 24.35 15.46 -35.00
CA VAL A 30 24.07 14.03 -34.69
C VAL A 30 24.94 13.54 -33.53
N GLY A 31 26.19 13.98 -33.41
CA GLY A 31 27.09 13.60 -32.31
C GLY A 31 26.64 14.15 -30.94
N ALA A 32 26.13 15.37 -30.89
CA ALA A 32 25.58 15.97 -29.68
C ALA A 32 24.27 15.28 -29.25
N LEU A 33 23.46 14.85 -30.24
CA LEU A 33 22.18 14.17 -30.03
C LEU A 33 22.35 12.70 -29.57
N VAL A 34 23.39 12.01 -30.05
CA VAL A 34 23.76 10.68 -29.53
C VAL A 34 24.17 10.79 -28.06
N GLY A 35 24.86 11.87 -27.67
CA GLY A 35 25.18 12.15 -26.26
C GLY A 35 23.94 12.33 -25.38
N VAL A 36 22.89 12.99 -25.87
CA VAL A 36 21.62 13.13 -25.13
C VAL A 36 20.91 11.79 -24.95
N THR A 37 20.87 10.96 -25.99
CA THR A 37 20.26 9.62 -25.92
C THR A 37 21.07 8.63 -25.07
N GLU A 38 22.39 8.75 -25.01
CA GLU A 38 23.23 7.94 -24.11
C GLU A 38 23.11 8.36 -22.64
N LEU A 39 22.96 9.66 -22.36
CA LEU A 39 22.78 10.19 -21.01
C LEU A 39 21.40 9.86 -20.42
N VAL A 40 20.35 9.77 -21.24
CA VAL A 40 19.03 9.27 -20.82
C VAL A 40 19.05 7.78 -20.43
N ARG A 41 20.00 7.02 -20.98
CA ARG A 41 20.23 5.61 -20.58
C ARG A 41 20.95 5.47 -19.24
N ALA A 42 21.64 6.50 -18.77
CA ALA A 42 22.40 6.50 -17.51
C ALA A 42 21.63 7.28 -16.44
N GLU A 43 20.55 6.71 -15.88
CA GLU A 43 19.86 7.15 -14.62
C GLU A 43 19.94 8.65 -14.28
N SER A 44 19.89 9.55 -15.29
CA SER A 44 19.95 10.99 -15.07
C SER A 44 18.58 11.48 -14.60
N ASP A 45 18.56 12.31 -13.56
CA ASP A 45 17.34 12.95 -13.07
C ASP A 45 16.75 13.91 -14.13
N LEU A 46 15.44 14.10 -14.10
CA LEU A 46 14.71 14.93 -15.06
C LEU A 46 15.30 16.34 -15.19
N PRO A 47 15.64 17.08 -14.10
CA PRO A 47 16.28 18.41 -14.19
C PRO A 47 17.58 18.41 -14.98
N THR A 48 18.42 17.40 -14.83
CA THR A 48 19.67 17.26 -15.59
C THR A 48 19.42 17.06 -17.08
N VAL A 49 18.44 16.22 -17.44
CA VAL A 49 18.04 15.99 -18.85
C VAL A 49 17.50 17.29 -19.47
N LEU A 50 16.63 18.01 -18.76
CA LEU A 50 16.08 19.29 -19.24
C LEU A 50 17.16 20.34 -19.48
N SER A 51 18.09 20.51 -18.54
CA SER A 51 19.20 21.45 -18.66
C SER A 51 20.12 21.11 -19.83
N LEU A 52 20.36 19.82 -20.06
CA LEU A 52 21.17 19.37 -21.21
C LEU A 52 20.46 19.65 -22.54
N ILE A 53 19.14 19.38 -22.62
CA ILE A 53 18.34 19.70 -23.82
C ILE A 53 18.44 21.19 -24.14
N ALA A 54 18.16 22.09 -23.18
CA ALA A 54 18.18 23.53 -23.38
C ALA A 54 19.55 23.99 -23.83
N ARG A 55 20.63 23.53 -23.20
CA ARG A 55 22.00 23.85 -23.56
C ARG A 55 22.37 23.36 -24.97
N THR A 56 22.04 22.09 -25.30
CA THR A 56 22.36 21.52 -26.61
C THR A 56 21.66 22.30 -27.74
N VAL A 57 20.39 22.64 -27.56
CA VAL A 57 19.66 23.46 -28.52
C VAL A 57 20.32 24.83 -28.68
N ALA A 58 20.68 25.49 -27.57
CA ALA A 58 21.37 26.79 -27.59
C ALA A 58 22.69 26.73 -28.35
N GLU A 59 23.56 25.76 -28.06
CA GLU A 59 24.88 25.61 -28.65
C GLU A 59 24.84 25.23 -30.14
N VAL A 60 23.90 24.36 -30.54
CA VAL A 60 23.84 23.85 -31.92
C VAL A 60 23.17 24.84 -32.88
N VAL A 61 22.09 25.50 -32.43
CA VAL A 61 21.35 26.46 -33.28
C VAL A 61 21.84 27.89 -33.10
N GLY A 62 22.57 28.14 -32.00
CA GLY A 62 23.17 29.48 -31.77
C GLY A 62 22.21 30.50 -31.16
N PHE A 63 21.29 30.08 -30.29
CA PHE A 63 20.43 30.99 -29.52
C PHE A 63 21.03 31.31 -28.16
N GLY A 64 21.05 32.55 -27.75
CA GLY A 64 21.52 33.00 -26.45
C GLY A 64 20.55 32.64 -25.31
N THR A 65 19.27 32.57 -25.62
CA THR A 65 18.22 32.21 -24.67
C THR A 65 17.41 31.05 -25.20
N VAL A 66 17.33 29.99 -24.40
CA VAL A 66 16.45 28.80 -24.62
C VAL A 66 15.70 28.49 -23.34
N VAL A 67 14.39 28.52 -23.43
CA VAL A 67 13.48 28.25 -22.31
C VAL A 67 12.70 26.98 -22.62
N LEU A 68 12.65 26.03 -21.69
CA LEU A 68 11.86 24.83 -21.82
C LEU A 68 10.65 24.91 -20.87
N ASN A 69 9.49 25.03 -21.49
CA ASN A 69 8.20 25.06 -20.79
C ASN A 69 7.62 23.64 -20.80
N LEU A 70 7.52 23.01 -19.64
CA LEU A 70 6.92 21.68 -19.52
C LEU A 70 5.43 21.80 -19.30
N TYR A 71 4.66 20.99 -20.02
CA TYR A 71 3.23 20.82 -19.78
C TYR A 71 3.00 20.03 -18.49
N ARG A 72 2.21 20.58 -17.56
CA ARG A 72 1.80 19.93 -16.32
C ARG A 72 0.34 19.51 -16.43
N ARG A 73 0.15 18.19 -16.56
CA ARG A 73 -1.19 17.59 -16.74
C ARG A 73 -2.09 17.81 -15.54
N GLU A 74 -1.50 17.87 -14.33
CA GLU A 74 -2.18 18.08 -13.06
C GLU A 74 -2.73 19.50 -12.88
N TRP A 75 -2.21 20.47 -13.66
CA TRP A 75 -2.62 21.88 -13.60
C TRP A 75 -3.22 22.40 -14.91
N ASP A 76 -3.13 21.62 -15.98
CA ASP A 76 -3.45 21.99 -17.37
C ASP A 76 -2.75 23.30 -17.80
N ASP A 77 -1.50 23.44 -17.39
CA ASP A 77 -0.67 24.61 -17.65
C ASP A 77 0.74 24.24 -18.07
N PHE A 78 1.56 25.25 -18.35
CA PHE A 78 2.97 25.08 -18.66
C PHE A 78 3.82 25.78 -17.60
N CYS A 79 4.86 25.10 -17.12
CA CYS A 79 5.82 25.65 -16.18
C CYS A 79 7.20 25.74 -16.82
N VAL A 80 7.88 26.87 -16.65
CA VAL A 80 9.28 27.02 -17.05
C VAL A 80 10.15 26.13 -16.18
N ALA A 81 10.54 24.98 -16.72
CA ALA A 81 11.29 23.97 -16.01
C ALA A 81 12.81 24.19 -16.06
N THR A 82 13.30 24.78 -17.14
CA THR A 82 14.72 25.16 -17.27
C THR A 82 14.91 26.32 -18.22
N VAL A 83 15.96 27.09 -17.98
CA VAL A 83 16.35 28.26 -18.79
C VAL A 83 17.85 28.20 -19.05
N HIS A 84 18.25 28.17 -20.32
CA HIS A 84 19.60 28.47 -20.75
C HIS A 84 19.64 29.93 -21.16
N GLY A 85 20.57 30.71 -20.62
CA GLY A 85 20.69 32.15 -20.82
C GLY A 85 21.40 32.82 -19.66
N ASP A 86 21.41 34.16 -19.65
CA ASP A 86 22.00 34.91 -18.55
C ASP A 86 21.26 34.73 -17.21
N LYS A 87 21.95 35.09 -16.13
CA LYS A 87 21.39 34.96 -14.78
C LYS A 87 20.12 35.80 -14.55
N GLU A 88 19.94 36.89 -15.26
CA GLU A 88 18.74 37.73 -15.17
C GLU A 88 17.54 37.02 -15.78
N VAL A 89 17.70 36.47 -16.97
CA VAL A 89 16.68 35.67 -17.67
C VAL A 89 16.27 34.47 -16.80
N GLN A 90 17.26 33.75 -16.27
CA GLN A 90 16.99 32.60 -15.40
C GLN A 90 16.16 32.98 -14.17
N ARG A 91 16.51 34.08 -13.48
CA ARG A 91 15.77 34.57 -12.31
C ARG A 91 14.36 35.06 -12.65
N ALA A 92 14.19 35.65 -13.82
CA ALA A 92 12.93 36.24 -14.26
C ALA A 92 11.90 35.13 -14.63
N LEU A 93 12.35 34.09 -15.31
CA LEU A 93 11.47 33.11 -15.96
C LEU A 93 11.35 31.79 -15.24
N LEU A 94 12.40 31.27 -14.57
CA LEU A 94 12.39 29.96 -13.97
C LEU A 94 11.24 29.81 -12.97
N GLY A 95 10.44 28.74 -13.10
CA GLY A 95 9.28 28.47 -12.26
C GLY A 95 8.03 29.30 -12.61
N SER A 96 8.08 30.19 -13.62
CA SER A 96 6.88 30.90 -14.10
C SER A 96 5.92 29.91 -14.77
N THR A 97 4.62 30.20 -14.68
CA THR A 97 3.57 29.37 -15.25
C THR A 97 2.73 30.15 -16.25
N TYR A 98 2.26 29.44 -17.28
CA TYR A 98 1.46 29.98 -18.37
C TYR A 98 0.27 29.05 -18.63
N SER A 99 -0.93 29.60 -18.80
CA SER A 99 -2.11 28.83 -19.09
C SER A 99 -2.02 28.15 -20.47
N ARG A 100 -2.72 27.06 -20.64
CA ARG A 100 -2.86 26.40 -21.96
C ARG A 100 -3.49 27.33 -23.00
N GLU A 101 -4.39 28.21 -22.57
CA GLU A 101 -5.07 29.18 -23.44
C GLU A 101 -4.10 30.20 -24.00
N SER A 102 -3.18 30.75 -23.20
CA SER A 102 -2.11 31.66 -23.67
C SER A 102 -1.28 30.98 -24.75
N TRP A 103 -0.86 29.73 -24.57
CA TRP A 103 -0.08 29.02 -25.58
C TRP A 103 -0.88 28.71 -26.85
N THR A 104 -2.19 28.50 -26.77
CA THR A 104 -3.03 28.24 -27.94
C THR A 104 -3.05 29.44 -28.88
N GLN A 105 -2.94 30.68 -28.36
CA GLN A 105 -2.87 31.90 -29.16
C GLN A 105 -1.50 32.06 -29.85
N LEU A 106 -0.42 31.63 -29.18
CA LEU A 106 0.95 31.74 -29.70
C LEU A 106 1.24 30.62 -30.74
N LEU A 107 0.62 29.47 -30.60
CA LEU A 107 0.73 28.33 -31.53
C LEU A 107 -0.36 28.36 -32.62
N ASP A 108 -0.71 29.53 -33.10
CA ASP A 108 -1.64 29.71 -34.20
C ASP A 108 -0.96 29.44 -35.56
N ASP A 109 -1.66 28.76 -36.48
CA ASP A 109 -1.17 28.38 -37.81
C ASP A 109 -0.61 29.59 -38.64
N ARG A 110 -1.05 30.83 -38.35
CA ARG A 110 -0.54 32.05 -39.00
C ARG A 110 0.96 32.31 -38.74
N PHE A 111 1.48 31.81 -37.65
CA PHE A 111 2.88 31.93 -37.24
C PHE A 111 3.72 30.69 -37.60
N LEU A 112 3.08 29.65 -38.15
CA LEU A 112 3.74 28.39 -38.45
C LEU A 112 4.73 28.53 -39.62
N ARG A 113 6.01 28.15 -39.37
CA ARG A 113 7.11 28.10 -40.32
C ARG A 113 7.88 26.78 -40.16
N ASP A 114 7.88 25.94 -41.18
CA ASP A 114 8.61 24.67 -41.22
C ASP A 114 8.52 23.81 -39.95
N GLY A 115 7.41 23.90 -39.20
CA GLY A 115 7.15 23.11 -37.97
C GLY A 115 7.48 23.85 -36.66
N ALA A 116 8.04 25.05 -36.73
CA ALA A 116 8.18 26.01 -35.64
C ALA A 116 7.21 27.18 -35.80
N PHE A 117 6.92 27.87 -34.72
CA PHE A 117 6.09 29.08 -34.72
C PHE A 117 7.01 30.29 -34.56
N PHE A 118 6.98 31.18 -35.50
CA PHE A 118 7.79 32.41 -35.50
C PHE A 118 6.89 33.63 -35.47
N ILE A 119 6.94 34.39 -34.38
CA ILE A 119 6.19 35.64 -34.18
C ILE A 119 7.15 36.80 -34.34
N LYS A 120 6.93 37.62 -35.35
CA LYS A 120 7.72 38.82 -35.59
C LYS A 120 7.19 39.99 -34.76
N HIS A 121 8.08 40.93 -34.48
CA HIS A 121 7.73 42.21 -33.87
C HIS A 121 6.52 42.84 -34.57
N GLY A 122 5.49 43.20 -33.80
CA GLY A 122 4.25 43.81 -34.28
C GLY A 122 3.18 42.84 -34.80
N GLU A 123 3.44 41.52 -34.91
CA GLU A 123 2.45 40.52 -35.36
C GLU A 123 1.57 40.01 -34.23
N PHE A 124 1.94 40.24 -32.95
CA PHE A 124 1.19 39.83 -31.77
C PHE A 124 1.13 40.95 -30.73
N ASP A 125 -0.01 41.09 -30.08
CA ASP A 125 -0.21 42.08 -29.02
C ASP A 125 0.17 41.50 -27.65
N TRP A 126 1.43 41.68 -27.28
CA TRP A 126 1.99 41.20 -26.01
C TRP A 126 1.44 41.93 -24.77
N GLN A 127 0.76 43.07 -24.91
CA GLN A 127 0.25 43.83 -23.75
C GLN A 127 -0.98 43.19 -23.12
N ASN A 128 -1.70 42.40 -23.88
CA ASN A 128 -2.87 41.65 -23.43
C ASN A 128 -2.55 40.21 -23.00
N ASP A 129 -1.29 39.78 -23.15
CA ASP A 129 -0.85 38.48 -22.67
C ASP A 129 -0.50 38.55 -21.18
N THR A 130 -1.07 37.64 -20.37
CA THR A 130 -0.88 37.57 -18.92
C THR A 130 0.43 36.87 -18.51
N GLY A 131 1.22 36.40 -19.50
CA GLY A 131 2.46 35.66 -19.27
C GLY A 131 3.64 36.57 -18.91
N LYS A 132 4.56 36.08 -18.06
CA LYS A 132 5.84 36.75 -17.83
C LYS A 132 6.73 36.59 -19.06
N ARG A 133 7.21 37.70 -19.60
CA ARG A 133 8.13 37.73 -20.72
C ARG A 133 9.40 38.48 -20.32
N TYR A 134 10.52 38.02 -20.80
CA TYR A 134 11.79 38.72 -20.67
C TYR A 134 12.22 39.22 -22.06
N VAL A 135 12.31 40.51 -22.21
CA VAL A 135 12.80 41.16 -23.44
C VAL A 135 14.16 41.81 -23.15
N PRO A 136 15.26 41.30 -23.73
CA PRO A 136 16.57 41.88 -23.51
C PRO A 136 16.64 43.28 -24.12
N VAL A 137 17.22 44.21 -23.38
CA VAL A 137 17.46 45.56 -23.90
C VAL A 137 18.71 45.54 -24.80
N ARG A 138 18.50 45.55 -26.12
CA ARG A 138 19.57 45.57 -27.12
C ARG A 138 19.29 46.60 -28.22
N GLU A 139 20.38 47.16 -28.81
CA GLU A 139 20.27 47.97 -30.02
C GLU A 139 19.92 47.05 -31.20
N VAL A 140 18.88 47.39 -31.93
CA VAL A 140 18.45 46.68 -33.14
C VAL A 140 19.31 47.12 -34.31
N SER A 141 19.91 46.18 -35.05
CA SER A 141 20.68 46.45 -36.27
C SER A 141 19.77 46.97 -37.38
N GLU A 142 20.29 47.82 -38.26
CA GLU A 142 19.58 48.34 -39.46
C GLU A 142 19.42 47.26 -40.57
N HIS A 143 19.93 46.03 -40.37
CA HIS A 143 19.83 44.96 -41.37
C HIS A 143 18.37 44.53 -41.56
N PRO A 144 17.87 44.29 -42.79
CA PRO A 144 16.48 43.91 -43.05
C PRO A 144 16.01 42.64 -42.31
N GLU A 145 16.94 41.69 -42.14
CA GLU A 145 16.69 40.43 -41.40
C GLU A 145 17.24 40.47 -39.95
N ALA A 146 17.43 41.66 -39.39
CA ALA A 146 17.85 41.79 -38.00
C ALA A 146 16.80 41.20 -37.06
N TRP A 147 17.27 40.49 -36.04
CA TRP A 147 16.45 40.04 -34.95
C TRP A 147 15.95 41.24 -34.13
N ASN A 148 14.65 41.35 -33.95
CA ASN A 148 14.07 42.32 -33.04
C ASN A 148 13.93 41.64 -31.63
N PRO A 149 14.24 42.35 -30.52
CA PRO A 149 14.03 41.81 -29.19
C PRO A 149 12.61 41.28 -28.89
N ASP A 150 11.62 41.74 -29.65
CA ASP A 150 10.23 41.25 -29.57
C ASP A 150 9.93 40.09 -30.54
N ASP A 151 10.88 39.66 -31.35
CA ASP A 151 10.74 38.42 -32.14
C ASP A 151 10.82 37.22 -31.21
N GLU A 152 9.99 36.22 -31.44
CA GLU A 152 9.96 34.98 -30.62
C GLU A 152 9.81 33.74 -31.50
N VAL A 153 10.52 32.68 -31.15
CA VAL A 153 10.40 31.36 -31.80
C VAL A 153 9.92 30.33 -30.77
N PHE A 154 8.89 29.58 -31.14
CA PHE A 154 8.35 28.51 -30.32
C PHE A 154 8.38 27.20 -31.08
N VAL A 155 8.80 26.10 -30.40
CA VAL A 155 8.79 24.78 -30.99
C VAL A 155 8.12 23.79 -30.01
N PRO A 156 6.96 23.25 -30.38
CA PRO A 156 6.29 22.27 -29.56
C PRO A 156 7.07 20.95 -29.50
N LEU A 157 7.11 20.34 -28.34
CA LEU A 157 7.70 19.04 -28.07
C LEU A 157 6.59 18.01 -27.98
N TYR A 158 6.43 17.18 -29.02
CA TYR A 158 5.44 16.13 -29.05
C TYR A 158 6.05 14.77 -28.71
N GLY A 159 5.44 14.06 -27.78
CA GLY A 159 5.78 12.69 -27.42
C GLY A 159 5.39 11.65 -28.47
N PRO A 160 5.67 10.35 -28.23
CA PRO A 160 5.41 9.26 -29.17
C PRO A 160 3.95 9.12 -29.60
N GLY A 161 2.99 9.50 -28.73
CA GLY A 161 1.54 9.49 -28.98
C GLY A 161 0.99 10.82 -29.50
N GLU A 162 1.84 11.71 -30.03
CA GLU A 162 1.47 13.07 -30.44
C GLU A 162 0.93 13.94 -29.30
N GLU A 163 1.17 13.56 -28.06
CA GLU A 163 0.88 14.36 -26.88
C GLU A 163 1.88 15.51 -26.74
N LEU A 164 1.39 16.70 -26.36
CA LEU A 164 2.23 17.86 -26.13
C LEU A 164 2.90 17.74 -24.75
N LEU A 165 4.22 17.50 -24.75
CA LEU A 165 5.04 17.37 -23.54
C LEU A 165 5.56 18.71 -23.03
N GLY A 166 5.72 19.69 -23.92
CA GLY A 166 6.26 20.98 -23.59
C GLY A 166 6.48 21.85 -24.82
N ILE A 167 7.05 23.01 -24.61
CA ILE A 167 7.35 23.98 -25.67
C ILE A 167 8.74 24.56 -25.41
N LEU A 168 9.60 24.56 -26.43
CA LEU A 168 10.83 25.36 -26.45
C LEU A 168 10.52 26.78 -26.89
N SER A 169 10.93 27.76 -26.10
CA SER A 169 10.92 29.19 -26.47
C SER A 169 12.36 29.63 -26.67
N LEU A 170 12.63 30.29 -27.81
CA LEU A 170 13.98 30.68 -28.20
C LEU A 170 14.02 32.16 -28.54
N GLY A 171 15.03 32.82 -28.00
CA GLY A 171 15.30 34.24 -28.24
C GLY A 171 16.78 34.51 -28.33
N ASP A 172 17.09 35.70 -28.80
CA ASP A 172 18.43 36.24 -28.81
C ASP A 172 19.45 35.40 -29.61
N PRO A 173 19.25 35.22 -30.94
CA PRO A 173 20.20 34.50 -31.77
C PRO A 173 21.57 35.16 -31.75
N ALA A 174 22.65 34.38 -31.59
CA ALA A 174 24.02 34.88 -31.53
C ALA A 174 24.47 35.58 -32.81
N SER A 175 23.85 35.26 -33.95
CA SER A 175 24.05 35.95 -35.22
C SER A 175 23.48 37.38 -35.25
N GLY A 176 22.54 37.69 -34.33
CA GLY A 176 21.76 38.94 -34.36
C GLY A 176 20.78 39.02 -35.54
N LEU A 177 20.60 37.92 -36.28
CA LEU A 177 19.70 37.84 -37.44
C LEU A 177 18.55 36.88 -37.17
N ARG A 178 17.44 37.02 -37.88
CA ARG A 178 16.32 36.09 -37.87
C ARG A 178 16.74 34.73 -38.43
N PRO A 179 16.27 33.64 -37.88
CA PRO A 179 16.63 32.29 -38.35
C PRO A 179 16.21 32.06 -39.81
N SER A 180 17.10 31.44 -40.58
CA SER A 180 16.83 30.93 -41.92
C SER A 180 15.94 29.67 -41.89
N ASP A 181 15.37 29.31 -43.05
CA ASP A 181 14.56 28.06 -43.16
C ASP A 181 15.40 26.80 -42.85
N GLU A 182 16.73 26.80 -43.12
CA GLU A 182 17.64 25.71 -42.76
C GLU A 182 17.77 25.59 -41.22
N GLU A 183 17.89 26.74 -40.52
CA GLU A 183 17.98 26.78 -39.05
C GLU A 183 16.66 26.39 -38.41
N PHE A 184 15.49 26.72 -38.97
CA PHE A 184 14.19 26.22 -38.54
C PHE A 184 14.08 24.70 -38.71
N GLY A 185 14.51 24.15 -39.85
CA GLY A 185 14.53 22.69 -40.07
C GLY A 185 15.42 21.96 -39.06
N LEU A 186 16.60 22.54 -38.74
CA LEU A 186 17.51 21.99 -37.74
C LEU A 186 16.87 22.05 -36.34
N LEU A 187 16.26 23.16 -35.97
CA LEU A 187 15.61 23.38 -34.69
C LEU A 187 14.46 22.40 -34.45
N VAL A 188 13.61 22.19 -35.45
CA VAL A 188 12.50 21.22 -35.37
C VAL A 188 13.02 19.79 -35.25
N GLY A 189 14.10 19.46 -35.96
CA GLY A 189 14.78 18.18 -35.81
C GLY A 189 15.30 17.95 -34.39
N LEU A 190 15.97 18.94 -33.79
CA LEU A 190 16.43 18.90 -32.40
C LEU A 190 15.29 18.80 -31.40
N ALA A 191 14.21 19.56 -31.60
CA ALA A 191 13.03 19.52 -30.77
C ALA A 191 12.38 18.13 -30.75
N HIS A 192 12.33 17.44 -31.91
CA HIS A 192 11.85 16.07 -31.98
C HIS A 192 12.68 15.11 -31.12
N TYR A 193 14.02 15.20 -31.18
CA TYR A 193 14.89 14.38 -30.32
C TYR A 193 14.80 14.77 -28.85
N ALA A 194 14.66 16.06 -28.55
CA ALA A 194 14.42 16.54 -27.19
C ALA A 194 13.12 15.98 -26.61
N ALA A 195 12.05 15.94 -27.39
CA ALA A 195 10.77 15.35 -27.01
C ALA A 195 10.90 13.84 -26.73
N GLN A 196 11.66 13.12 -27.58
CA GLN A 196 11.92 11.68 -27.33
C GLN A 196 12.75 11.46 -26.05
N ALA A 197 13.77 12.27 -25.80
CA ALA A 197 14.57 12.18 -24.60
C ALA A 197 13.74 12.49 -23.34
N LEU A 198 12.89 13.51 -23.40
CA LEU A 198 11.98 13.88 -22.33
C LEU A 198 10.98 12.75 -22.03
N ALA A 199 10.32 12.21 -23.06
CA ALA A 199 9.39 11.08 -22.92
C ALA A 199 10.09 9.85 -22.31
N ALA A 200 11.31 9.54 -22.77
CA ALA A 200 12.09 8.42 -22.24
C ALA A 200 12.46 8.61 -20.76
N ALA A 201 12.84 9.84 -20.36
CA ALA A 201 13.15 10.16 -18.96
C ALA A 201 11.91 10.04 -18.05
N GLN A 202 10.77 10.57 -18.48
CA GLN A 202 9.50 10.43 -17.75
C GLN A 202 9.09 8.96 -17.62
N ALA A 203 9.18 8.18 -18.71
CA ALA A 203 8.88 6.76 -18.69
C ALA A 203 9.85 5.95 -17.80
N ALA A 204 11.13 6.39 -17.69
CA ALA A 204 12.10 5.73 -16.80
C ALA A 204 11.74 5.94 -15.33
N ILE A 205 11.28 7.13 -14.94
CA ILE A 205 10.82 7.43 -13.58
C ILE A 205 9.62 6.54 -13.22
N VAL A 206 8.62 6.44 -14.10
CA VAL A 206 7.45 5.59 -13.89
C VAL A 206 7.86 4.12 -13.75
N ARG A 207 8.75 3.63 -14.62
CA ARG A 207 9.25 2.23 -14.54
C ARG A 207 10.06 1.95 -13.27
N ALA A 208 10.86 2.91 -12.80
CA ALA A 208 11.62 2.76 -11.55
C ALA A 208 10.68 2.64 -10.34
N ARG A 209 9.64 3.48 -10.28
CA ARG A 209 8.59 3.39 -9.26
C ARG A 209 7.86 2.04 -9.31
N HIS A 210 7.48 1.59 -10.50
CA HIS A 210 6.80 0.30 -10.69
C HIS A 210 7.67 -0.88 -10.25
N ARG A 211 8.98 -0.85 -10.54
CA ARG A 211 9.91 -1.89 -10.08
C ARG A 211 10.06 -1.90 -8.56
N ALA A 212 10.20 -0.73 -7.93
CA ALA A 212 10.24 -0.62 -6.47
C ALA A 212 8.96 -1.19 -5.83
N ALA A 213 7.80 -0.93 -6.44
CA ALA A 213 6.52 -1.51 -6.02
C ALA A 213 6.53 -3.04 -6.04
N LEU A 214 7.02 -3.64 -7.12
CA LEU A 214 7.10 -5.10 -7.25
C LEU A 214 8.12 -5.71 -6.27
N GLU A 215 9.25 -5.06 -6.03
CA GLU A 215 10.26 -5.50 -5.05
C GLU A 215 9.68 -5.48 -3.64
N GLU A 216 8.93 -4.44 -3.27
CA GLU A 216 8.24 -4.35 -1.97
C GLU A 216 7.17 -5.43 -1.81
N LEU A 217 6.38 -5.69 -2.86
CA LEU A 217 5.42 -6.80 -2.89
C LEU A 217 6.08 -8.16 -2.65
N MET A 218 7.23 -8.41 -3.27
CA MET A 218 7.99 -9.64 -3.06
C MET A 218 8.53 -9.73 -1.62
N HIS A 219 8.90 -8.62 -1.02
CA HIS A 219 9.37 -8.56 0.37
C HIS A 219 8.22 -8.89 1.34
N VAL A 220 7.04 -8.33 1.15
CA VAL A 220 5.82 -8.65 1.91
C VAL A 220 5.48 -10.14 1.75
N SER A 221 5.50 -10.67 0.53
CA SER A 221 5.21 -12.07 0.24
C SER A 221 6.25 -13.04 0.84
N SER A 222 7.54 -12.69 0.87
CA SER A 222 8.60 -13.54 1.45
C SER A 222 8.67 -13.48 2.98
N GLY A 223 8.23 -12.39 3.59
CA GLY A 223 8.11 -12.22 5.05
C GLY A 223 7.03 -13.11 5.70
N LEU A 224 6.11 -13.66 4.90
CA LEU A 224 5.03 -14.57 5.36
C LEU A 224 5.54 -15.90 5.95
N THR A 225 6.80 -16.26 5.74
CA THR A 225 7.43 -17.47 6.32
C THR A 225 7.94 -17.30 7.75
N GLN A 226 7.96 -16.09 8.28
CA GLN A 226 8.30 -15.79 9.67
C GLN A 226 7.07 -15.18 10.35
N THR A 227 6.67 -15.70 11.49
CA THR A 227 5.59 -15.35 12.43
C THR A 227 5.19 -13.85 12.47
N LEU A 228 4.75 -13.27 11.36
CA LEU A 228 4.24 -11.90 11.32
C LEU A 228 2.77 -11.91 11.76
N SER A 229 2.42 -11.01 12.69
CA SER A 229 1.02 -10.77 13.05
C SER A 229 0.27 -10.16 11.86
N THR A 230 -1.04 -10.40 11.79
CA THR A 230 -1.93 -9.78 10.79
C THR A 230 -1.70 -8.27 10.67
N ASP A 231 -1.56 -7.57 11.79
CA ASP A 231 -1.33 -6.12 11.82
C ASP A 231 0.01 -5.72 11.19
N SER A 232 1.06 -6.53 11.37
CA SER A 232 2.36 -6.28 10.73
C SER A 232 2.30 -6.46 9.21
N ILE A 233 1.53 -7.43 8.73
CA ILE A 233 1.32 -7.64 7.28
C ILE A 233 0.59 -6.43 6.68
N LEU A 234 -0.50 -5.99 7.30
CA LEU A 234 -1.30 -4.87 6.84
C LEU A 234 -0.50 -3.56 6.85
N GLN A 235 0.29 -3.31 7.90
CA GLN A 235 1.15 -2.13 7.98
C GLN A 235 2.21 -2.12 6.87
N SER A 236 2.81 -3.27 6.56
CA SER A 236 3.76 -3.40 5.46
C SER A 236 3.11 -3.11 4.10
N VAL A 237 1.86 -3.55 3.91
CA VAL A 237 1.09 -3.27 2.69
C VAL A 237 0.81 -1.76 2.56
N CYS A 238 0.34 -1.10 3.62
CA CYS A 238 0.10 0.35 3.60
C CYS A 238 1.38 1.11 3.22
N ASN A 239 2.50 0.78 3.86
CA ASN A 239 3.80 1.41 3.58
C ASN A 239 4.28 1.10 2.15
N GLY A 240 4.10 -0.13 1.68
CA GLY A 240 4.45 -0.55 0.33
C GLY A 240 3.67 0.22 -0.74
N ILE A 241 2.35 0.35 -0.59
CA ILE A 241 1.51 1.14 -1.50
C ILE A 241 1.92 2.61 -1.49
N ALA A 242 2.10 3.20 -0.30
CA ALA A 242 2.50 4.59 -0.17
C ALA A 242 3.83 4.86 -0.88
N ASN A 243 4.87 4.13 -0.54
CA ASN A 243 6.23 4.35 -1.05
C ASN A 243 6.38 4.00 -2.53
N ALA A 244 5.77 2.89 -2.97
CA ALA A 244 5.99 2.35 -4.30
C ALA A 244 5.03 2.90 -5.35
N LEU A 245 3.79 3.21 -4.97
CA LEU A 245 2.79 3.76 -5.88
C LEU A 245 2.55 5.26 -5.70
N GLY A 246 3.23 5.90 -4.74
CA GLY A 246 3.20 7.35 -4.55
C GLY A 246 1.83 7.88 -4.14
N PHE A 247 1.19 7.26 -3.15
CA PHE A 247 0.02 7.79 -2.48
C PHE A 247 0.41 8.20 -1.06
N GLU A 248 0.13 9.43 -0.65
CA GLU A 248 0.51 9.88 0.69
C GLU A 248 -0.41 9.31 1.78
N LYS A 249 -1.64 8.96 1.44
CA LYS A 249 -2.62 8.41 2.38
C LYS A 249 -3.04 7.01 1.94
N VAL A 250 -2.87 6.04 2.82
CA VAL A 250 -3.28 4.64 2.60
C VAL A 250 -3.83 4.11 3.90
N CYS A 251 -4.99 3.43 3.88
CA CYS A 251 -5.44 2.65 5.02
C CYS A 251 -6.10 1.34 4.56
N VAL A 252 -6.13 0.38 5.47
CA VAL A 252 -6.76 -0.93 5.26
C VAL A 252 -7.78 -1.14 6.35
N ASP A 253 -9.02 -1.31 5.92
CA ASP A 253 -10.14 -1.66 6.79
C ASP A 253 -10.51 -3.10 6.58
N LEU A 254 -10.69 -3.85 7.66
CA LEU A 254 -11.15 -5.23 7.64
C LEU A 254 -12.56 -5.33 8.21
N LEU A 255 -13.30 -6.30 7.70
CA LEU A 255 -14.62 -6.64 8.19
C LEU A 255 -14.53 -7.11 9.65
N ALA A 256 -15.33 -6.50 10.53
CA ALA A 256 -15.41 -6.87 11.94
C ALA A 256 -16.13 -8.22 12.13
N GLU A 257 -16.06 -8.78 13.32
CA GLU A 257 -16.70 -10.08 13.66
C GLU A 257 -18.23 -10.04 13.49
N ASP A 258 -18.83 -8.86 13.57
CA ASP A 258 -20.28 -8.67 13.36
C ASP A 258 -20.71 -8.75 11.89
N ALA A 259 -19.76 -8.85 10.96
CA ALA A 259 -19.91 -8.89 9.50
C ALA A 259 -20.76 -7.73 8.93
N SER A 260 -20.86 -6.61 9.64
CA SER A 260 -21.66 -5.45 9.24
C SER A 260 -20.88 -4.15 9.18
N THR A 261 -19.72 -4.10 9.83
CA THR A 261 -18.87 -2.92 9.90
C THR A 261 -17.44 -3.21 9.45
N LEU A 262 -16.79 -2.19 8.90
CA LEU A 262 -15.37 -2.18 8.55
C LEU A 262 -14.62 -1.37 9.61
N VAL A 263 -13.48 -1.88 10.04
CA VAL A 263 -12.63 -1.29 11.09
C VAL A 263 -11.22 -1.14 10.55
N THR A 264 -10.64 0.04 10.71
CA THR A 264 -9.25 0.30 10.30
C THR A 264 -8.27 -0.51 11.13
N ARG A 265 -7.42 -1.27 10.45
CA ARG A 265 -6.40 -2.13 11.07
C ARG A 265 -4.99 -1.64 10.84
N ALA A 266 -4.75 -0.93 9.75
CA ALA A 266 -3.45 -0.36 9.44
C ALA A 266 -3.59 0.90 8.59
N ALA A 267 -2.64 1.83 8.72
CA ALA A 267 -2.62 3.05 7.94
C ALA A 267 -1.19 3.55 7.72
N ALA A 268 -0.97 4.28 6.63
CA ALA A 268 0.25 5.02 6.33
C ALA A 268 -0.09 6.44 5.92
N GLY A 269 0.74 7.41 6.31
CA GLY A 269 0.54 8.83 6.02
C GLY A 269 -0.48 9.54 6.91
N TRP A 270 -1.07 8.86 7.89
CA TRP A 270 -2.06 9.41 8.80
C TRP A 270 -1.45 9.68 10.18
N ALA A 271 -1.95 10.70 10.88
CA ALA A 271 -1.65 10.85 12.30
C ALA A 271 -2.37 9.74 13.07
N GLY A 272 -1.69 9.08 14.02
CA GLY A 272 -2.28 7.97 14.79
C GLY A 272 -3.52 8.33 15.63
N THR A 273 -3.79 9.63 15.78
CA THR A 273 -4.97 10.18 16.48
C THR A 273 -6.04 10.67 15.51
N ASP A 274 -5.92 10.39 14.21
CA ASP A 274 -6.89 10.84 13.23
C ASP A 274 -8.25 10.19 13.50
N PRO A 275 -9.35 10.97 13.59
CA PRO A 275 -10.69 10.44 13.85
C PRO A 275 -11.15 9.42 12.81
N LEU A 276 -10.72 9.56 11.55
CA LEU A 276 -11.03 8.61 10.46
C LEU A 276 -10.56 7.19 10.75
N LEU A 277 -9.43 7.03 11.44
CA LEU A 277 -8.88 5.71 11.77
C LEU A 277 -9.65 5.00 12.91
N THR A 278 -10.55 5.70 13.58
CA THR A 278 -11.34 5.18 14.71
C THR A 278 -12.82 5.02 14.38
N GLU A 279 -13.27 5.51 13.25
CA GLU A 279 -14.66 5.39 12.80
C GLU A 279 -14.91 4.02 12.18
N ASN A 280 -16.03 3.40 12.57
CA ASN A 280 -16.48 2.15 11.98
C ASN A 280 -17.39 2.47 10.79
N LEU A 281 -17.00 2.03 9.60
CA LEU A 281 -17.75 2.27 8.38
C LEU A 281 -18.79 1.16 8.16
N SER A 282 -19.98 1.55 7.70
CA SER A 282 -21.02 0.56 7.35
C SER A 282 -20.67 -0.20 6.08
N LEU A 283 -20.66 -1.53 6.15
CA LEU A 283 -20.44 -2.38 4.98
C LEU A 283 -21.42 -2.06 3.84
N THR A 284 -22.69 -1.78 4.17
CA THR A 284 -23.72 -1.48 3.17
C THR A 284 -23.43 -0.20 2.41
N GLU A 285 -22.93 0.84 3.12
CA GLU A 285 -22.58 2.10 2.48
C GLU A 285 -21.36 1.94 1.58
N ILE A 286 -20.31 1.27 2.07
CA ILE A 286 -19.10 1.03 1.28
C ILE A 286 -19.40 0.16 0.06
N ALA A 287 -20.22 -0.87 0.20
CA ALA A 287 -20.65 -1.71 -0.93
C ALA A 287 -21.41 -0.90 -2.01
N SER A 288 -22.04 0.21 -1.64
CA SER A 288 -22.69 1.10 -2.61
C SER A 288 -21.72 1.83 -3.54
N LEU A 289 -20.43 1.91 -3.17
CA LEU A 289 -19.38 2.49 -4.01
C LEU A 289 -18.92 1.52 -5.11
N PHE A 290 -19.19 0.22 -4.98
CA PHE A 290 -18.76 -0.83 -5.91
C PHE A 290 -19.70 -0.94 -7.12
N ASP A 291 -19.90 0.17 -7.79
CA ASP A 291 -20.69 0.23 -9.02
C ASP A 291 -19.77 0.07 -10.23
N SER A 292 -20.16 -0.77 -11.19
CA SER A 292 -19.39 -1.05 -12.40
C SER A 292 -19.09 0.20 -13.25
N GLU A 293 -19.85 1.28 -13.07
CA GLU A 293 -19.59 2.58 -13.71
C GLU A 293 -18.26 3.20 -13.25
N PHE A 294 -17.84 2.93 -12.02
CA PHE A 294 -16.61 3.48 -11.42
C PHE A 294 -15.46 2.48 -11.40
N GLU A 295 -15.70 1.27 -11.90
CA GLU A 295 -14.69 0.21 -11.88
C GLU A 295 -13.67 0.40 -13.00
N VAL A 296 -12.40 0.51 -12.58
CA VAL A 296 -11.24 0.49 -13.48
C VAL A 296 -10.20 -0.48 -12.93
N ALA A 297 -9.87 -1.50 -13.70
CA ALA A 297 -8.88 -2.53 -13.33
C ALA A 297 -9.16 -3.22 -11.97
N GLY A 298 -10.43 -3.37 -11.58
CA GLY A 298 -10.85 -3.96 -10.31
C GLY A 298 -10.67 -3.04 -9.10
N CYS A 299 -10.44 -1.75 -9.33
CA CYS A 299 -10.47 -0.68 -8.33
C CYS A 299 -11.67 0.21 -8.63
N PHE A 300 -12.21 0.86 -7.62
CA PHE A 300 -13.34 1.78 -7.76
C PHE A 300 -12.89 3.21 -7.53
N LEU A 301 -12.92 4.00 -8.60
CA LEU A 301 -12.56 5.42 -8.59
C LEU A 301 -13.85 6.25 -8.65
N VAL A 302 -14.32 6.70 -7.50
CA VAL A 302 -15.62 7.36 -7.35
C VAL A 302 -15.43 8.86 -7.20
N PRO A 303 -16.14 9.70 -7.99
CA PRO A 303 -16.14 11.15 -7.79
C PRO A 303 -16.69 11.52 -6.40
N ASP A 304 -16.09 12.52 -5.75
CA ASP A 304 -16.42 12.92 -4.39
C ASP A 304 -17.90 13.22 -4.17
N GLU A 305 -18.52 13.97 -5.08
CA GLU A 305 -19.95 14.32 -4.99
C GLU A 305 -20.85 13.08 -4.91
N ILE A 306 -20.50 12.02 -5.67
CA ILE A 306 -21.26 10.77 -5.68
C ILE A 306 -20.96 9.96 -4.42
N ALA A 307 -19.69 9.86 -4.03
CA ALA A 307 -19.28 9.13 -2.85
C ALA A 307 -19.93 9.68 -1.58
N ARG A 308 -19.88 11.00 -1.37
CA ARG A 308 -20.54 11.67 -0.23
C ARG A 308 -22.04 11.43 -0.15
N ASN A 309 -22.71 11.34 -1.30
CA ASN A 309 -24.15 11.05 -1.32
C ASN A 309 -24.46 9.58 -1.00
N ARG A 310 -23.55 8.66 -1.28
CA ARG A 310 -23.71 7.21 -1.03
C ARG A 310 -23.30 6.80 0.39
N VAL A 311 -22.34 7.54 1.00
CA VAL A 311 -21.81 7.30 2.35
C VAL A 311 -22.25 8.44 3.26
N ALA A 312 -23.57 8.65 3.36
CA ALA A 312 -24.15 9.82 4.02
C ALA A 312 -24.17 9.74 5.56
N THR A 313 -23.98 8.56 6.15
CA THR A 313 -24.02 8.37 7.62
C THR A 313 -22.65 8.53 8.28
N SER A 314 -21.56 8.49 7.54
CA SER A 314 -20.23 8.80 8.08
C SER A 314 -20.16 10.26 8.54
N GLN A 315 -19.76 10.47 9.79
CA GLN A 315 -19.61 11.81 10.39
C GLN A 315 -18.26 12.44 10.05
N VAL A 316 -17.30 11.64 9.63
CA VAL A 316 -15.95 12.08 9.31
C VAL A 316 -15.63 11.68 7.88
N ILE A 317 -15.54 12.67 6.99
CA ILE A 317 -15.14 12.49 5.60
C ILE A 317 -13.78 13.14 5.42
N TYR A 318 -12.84 12.40 4.84
CA TYR A 318 -11.54 12.94 4.50
C TYR A 318 -11.65 13.90 3.32
N GLU A 319 -10.97 15.02 3.41
CA GLU A 319 -10.83 15.97 2.31
C GLU A 319 -9.38 15.97 1.84
N SER A 320 -9.15 15.48 0.62
CA SER A 320 -7.83 15.47 0.00
C SER A 320 -7.20 16.86 -0.03
N GLU A 321 -5.96 16.98 0.41
CA GLU A 321 -5.18 18.22 0.36
C GLU A 321 -4.39 18.35 -0.94
N LEU A 322 -3.99 17.23 -1.55
CA LEU A 322 -3.19 17.18 -2.77
C LEU A 322 -4.07 17.10 -4.03
N ASN A 323 -4.84 18.16 -4.30
CA ASN A 323 -5.66 18.24 -5.50
C ASN A 323 -4.95 19.00 -6.62
N GLY A 324 -5.30 18.68 -7.88
CA GLY A 324 -4.92 19.41 -9.08
C GLY A 324 -6.10 20.19 -9.68
N ARG A 325 -5.93 20.70 -10.91
CA ARG A 325 -6.97 21.48 -11.62
C ARG A 325 -7.16 21.10 -13.08
N GLY A 326 -6.39 20.18 -13.59
CA GLY A 326 -6.46 19.72 -14.98
C GLY A 326 -7.54 18.66 -15.21
N PRO A 327 -7.85 18.36 -16.47
CA PRO A 327 -8.84 17.34 -16.82
C PRO A 327 -8.42 15.92 -16.45
N HIS A 328 -7.16 15.72 -16.08
CA HIS A 328 -6.60 14.45 -15.61
C HIS A 328 -6.13 14.55 -14.16
N ALA A 329 -6.47 15.64 -13.47
CA ALA A 329 -6.04 15.88 -12.11
C ALA A 329 -6.84 15.03 -11.11
N TRP A 330 -6.20 14.66 -10.04
CA TRP A 330 -6.89 14.23 -8.82
C TRP A 330 -7.65 15.41 -8.24
N ASP A 331 -8.93 15.23 -8.02
CA ASP A 331 -9.81 16.25 -7.47
C ASP A 331 -10.83 15.60 -6.54
N HIS A 332 -10.45 15.43 -5.28
CA HIS A 332 -11.26 14.83 -4.20
C HIS A 332 -11.89 13.47 -4.56
N HIS A 333 -11.23 12.66 -5.40
CA HIS A 333 -11.75 11.34 -5.77
C HIS A 333 -11.58 10.34 -4.61
N TRP A 334 -12.51 9.40 -4.53
CA TRP A 334 -12.43 8.28 -3.60
C TRP A 334 -11.94 7.05 -4.37
N LEU A 335 -10.79 6.52 -3.98
CA LEU A 335 -10.24 5.32 -4.58
C LEU A 335 -10.24 4.20 -3.55
N VAL A 336 -11.08 3.20 -3.81
CA VAL A 336 -11.28 2.04 -2.94
C VAL A 336 -11.01 0.76 -3.71
N ILE A 337 -10.28 -0.17 -3.07
CA ILE A 337 -9.92 -1.45 -3.65
C ILE A 337 -10.44 -2.55 -2.72
N PRO A 338 -11.40 -3.39 -3.17
CA PRO A 338 -11.94 -4.47 -2.34
C PRO A 338 -10.92 -5.58 -2.15
N LEU A 339 -10.89 -6.13 -0.94
CA LEU A 339 -10.16 -7.34 -0.57
C LEU A 339 -11.14 -8.51 -0.57
N HIS A 340 -10.93 -9.47 -1.45
CA HIS A 340 -11.77 -10.66 -1.54
C HIS A 340 -11.07 -11.89 -0.99
N GLY A 341 -11.77 -12.64 -0.17
CA GLY A 341 -11.35 -13.94 0.33
C GLY A 341 -11.47 -15.04 -0.74
N PRO A 342 -11.15 -16.31 -0.37
CA PRO A 342 -11.10 -17.42 -1.32
C PRO A 342 -12.43 -17.80 -1.98
N GLN A 343 -13.56 -17.39 -1.41
CA GLN A 343 -14.91 -17.64 -1.93
C GLN A 343 -15.53 -16.39 -2.55
N GLU A 344 -14.70 -15.42 -2.95
CA GLU A 344 -15.09 -14.10 -3.47
C GLU A 344 -15.86 -13.24 -2.45
N GLU A 345 -15.89 -13.62 -1.17
CA GLU A 345 -16.46 -12.83 -0.09
C GLU A 345 -15.60 -11.57 0.19
N LEU A 346 -16.24 -10.44 0.48
CA LEU A 346 -15.54 -9.23 0.87
C LEU A 346 -15.01 -9.38 2.30
N ILE A 347 -13.69 -9.32 2.47
CA ILE A 347 -13.02 -9.40 3.79
C ILE A 347 -12.52 -8.04 4.27
N GLY A 348 -12.48 -7.05 3.41
CA GLY A 348 -12.03 -5.71 3.72
C GLY A 348 -11.86 -4.83 2.50
N VAL A 349 -11.30 -3.65 2.69
CA VAL A 349 -11.00 -2.70 1.62
C VAL A 349 -9.66 -2.01 1.88
N ILE A 350 -9.00 -1.56 0.82
CA ILE A 350 -7.88 -0.63 0.87
C ILE A 350 -8.37 0.71 0.34
N TRP A 351 -8.12 1.77 1.09
CA TRP A 351 -8.31 3.14 0.65
C TRP A 351 -6.97 3.76 0.31
N VAL A 352 -6.93 4.52 -0.76
CA VAL A 352 -5.76 5.32 -1.12
C VAL A 352 -6.21 6.72 -1.53
N ASP A 353 -5.44 7.73 -1.13
CA ASP A 353 -5.70 9.13 -1.42
C ASP A 353 -4.37 9.89 -1.57
N GLU A 354 -4.46 11.12 -2.02
CA GLU A 354 -3.35 12.04 -2.17
C GLU A 354 -2.21 11.47 -3.04
N PRO A 355 -2.45 11.24 -4.35
CA PRO A 355 -1.35 10.91 -5.24
C PRO A 355 -0.35 12.06 -5.30
N GLU A 356 0.94 11.76 -5.06
CA GLU A 356 2.05 12.75 -5.06
C GLU A 356 2.11 13.61 -6.33
N ASP A 357 1.74 13.02 -7.47
CA ASP A 357 1.72 13.68 -8.78
C ASP A 357 0.44 14.46 -9.05
N ARG A 358 -0.53 14.43 -8.13
CA ARG A 358 -1.85 15.07 -8.23
C ARG A 358 -2.65 14.68 -9.46
N LEU A 359 -2.35 13.52 -10.05
CA LEU A 359 -3.03 12.99 -11.23
C LEU A 359 -3.95 11.83 -10.88
N LEU A 360 -5.02 11.69 -11.65
CA LEU A 360 -5.79 10.46 -11.66
C LEU A 360 -4.85 9.29 -11.98
N PRO A 361 -4.91 8.19 -11.21
CA PRO A 361 -4.03 7.06 -11.42
C PRO A 361 -4.24 6.44 -12.81
N SER A 362 -3.13 6.12 -13.48
CA SER A 362 -3.18 5.38 -14.74
C SER A 362 -3.71 3.96 -14.53
N GLU A 363 -4.16 3.32 -15.60
CA GLU A 363 -4.65 1.93 -15.54
C GLU A 363 -3.56 0.99 -14.99
N GLU A 364 -2.29 1.19 -15.37
CA GLU A 364 -1.18 0.40 -14.85
C GLU A 364 -0.99 0.58 -13.34
N ARG A 365 -1.20 1.81 -12.81
CA ARG A 365 -1.11 2.10 -11.37
C ARG A 365 -2.27 1.44 -10.62
N LEU A 366 -3.48 1.43 -11.20
CA LEU A 366 -4.65 0.73 -10.65
C LEU A 366 -4.46 -0.79 -10.68
N GLN A 367 -3.91 -1.36 -11.77
CA GLN A 367 -3.56 -2.78 -11.84
C GLN A 367 -2.54 -3.16 -10.76
N ALA A 368 -1.54 -2.31 -10.50
CA ALA A 368 -0.59 -2.53 -9.41
C ALA A 368 -1.28 -2.52 -8.04
N LEU A 369 -2.18 -1.57 -7.76
CA LEU A 369 -3.00 -1.55 -6.54
C LEU A 369 -3.82 -2.84 -6.39
N ARG A 370 -4.42 -3.33 -7.48
CA ARG A 370 -5.17 -4.58 -7.48
C ARG A 370 -4.29 -5.78 -7.13
N ILE A 371 -3.03 -5.81 -7.62
CA ILE A 371 -2.08 -6.86 -7.25
C ILE A 371 -1.77 -6.79 -5.74
N PHE A 372 -1.53 -5.59 -5.17
CA PHE A 372 -1.36 -5.42 -3.72
C PHE A 372 -2.57 -5.94 -2.94
N ALA A 373 -3.78 -5.62 -3.38
CA ALA A 373 -5.01 -6.09 -2.74
C ALA A 373 -5.12 -7.62 -2.75
N ASN A 374 -4.88 -8.26 -3.89
CA ASN A 374 -4.92 -9.72 -4.02
C ASN A 374 -3.86 -10.40 -3.15
N GLN A 375 -2.63 -9.86 -3.10
CA GLN A 375 -1.57 -10.40 -2.24
C GLN A 375 -1.92 -10.22 -0.75
N THR A 376 -2.50 -9.08 -0.38
CA THR A 376 -2.97 -8.82 0.98
C THR A 376 -4.03 -9.82 1.39
N ALA A 377 -5.06 -10.02 0.57
CA ALA A 377 -6.13 -10.98 0.83
C ALA A 377 -5.59 -12.43 0.98
N SER A 378 -4.66 -12.81 0.10
CA SER A 378 -4.00 -14.13 0.17
C SER A 378 -3.19 -14.28 1.45
N ALA A 379 -2.44 -13.25 1.85
CA ALA A 379 -1.63 -13.24 3.06
C ALA A 379 -2.49 -13.35 4.34
N LEU A 380 -3.58 -12.60 4.39
CA LEU A 380 -4.55 -12.65 5.50
C LEU A 380 -5.18 -14.05 5.63
N THR A 381 -5.60 -14.63 4.50
CA THR A 381 -6.17 -15.97 4.46
C THR A 381 -5.18 -17.02 5.00
N LEU A 382 -3.91 -16.95 4.54
CA LEU A 382 -2.87 -17.86 5.01
C LEU A 382 -2.57 -17.67 6.51
N ALA A 383 -2.49 -16.43 6.99
CA ALA A 383 -2.27 -16.14 8.41
C ALA A 383 -3.40 -16.71 9.28
N THR A 384 -4.66 -16.47 8.90
CA THR A 384 -5.83 -17.01 9.60
C THR A 384 -5.84 -18.54 9.60
N GLN A 385 -5.57 -19.17 8.46
CA GLN A 385 -5.47 -20.63 8.37
C GLN A 385 -4.34 -21.19 9.24
N PHE A 386 -3.18 -20.52 9.26
CA PHE A 386 -2.06 -20.94 10.09
C PHE A 386 -2.38 -20.84 11.58
N GLU A 387 -3.01 -19.75 12.02
CA GLU A 387 -3.46 -19.58 13.41
C GLU A 387 -4.48 -20.66 13.79
N GLN A 388 -5.41 -20.95 12.90
CA GLN A 388 -6.40 -22.01 13.12
C GLN A 388 -5.76 -23.40 13.19
N MET A 389 -4.81 -23.70 12.29
CA MET A 389 -4.05 -24.96 12.34
C MET A 389 -3.24 -25.07 13.65
N ARG A 390 -2.60 -23.98 14.07
CA ARG A 390 -1.85 -23.93 15.34
C ARG A 390 -2.78 -24.15 16.54
N TYR A 391 -3.94 -23.51 16.52
CA TYR A 391 -4.95 -23.71 17.57
C TYR A 391 -5.40 -25.18 17.63
N LEU A 392 -5.79 -25.77 16.49
CA LEU A 392 -6.19 -27.17 16.41
C LEU A 392 -5.05 -28.16 16.78
N ALA A 393 -3.82 -27.80 16.46
CA ALA A 393 -2.67 -28.61 16.82
C ALA A 393 -2.32 -28.56 18.32
N ASP A 394 -2.67 -27.47 19.00
CA ASP A 394 -2.33 -27.25 20.41
C ASP A 394 -3.52 -27.40 21.37
N HIS A 395 -4.76 -27.50 20.86
CA HIS A 395 -5.98 -27.63 21.69
C HIS A 395 -6.72 -28.93 21.43
N ASP A 396 -7.45 -29.39 22.42
CA ASP A 396 -8.40 -30.48 22.31
C ASP A 396 -9.73 -29.97 21.72
N PRO A 397 -10.23 -30.55 20.62
CA PRO A 397 -11.41 -30.03 19.91
C PRO A 397 -12.70 -30.14 20.73
N LEU A 398 -12.79 -31.07 21.68
CA LEU A 398 -13.99 -31.27 22.49
C LEU A 398 -14.06 -30.27 23.65
N THR A 399 -12.99 -30.17 24.44
CA THR A 399 -12.96 -29.36 25.67
C THR A 399 -12.43 -27.94 25.43
N GLN A 400 -11.78 -27.69 24.28
CA GLN A 400 -11.08 -26.47 23.96
C GLN A 400 -9.94 -26.09 24.94
N LEU A 401 -9.53 -27.04 25.80
CA LEU A 401 -8.32 -26.91 26.60
C LEU A 401 -7.08 -27.18 25.73
N PRO A 402 -5.92 -26.63 26.07
CA PRO A 402 -4.67 -27.08 25.48
C PRO A 402 -4.49 -28.59 25.64
N ASN A 403 -3.97 -29.22 24.58
CA ASN A 403 -3.82 -30.66 24.50
C ASN A 403 -2.52 -31.17 25.14
N ARG A 404 -2.25 -32.48 25.06
CA ARG A 404 -1.05 -33.12 25.61
C ARG A 404 0.26 -32.50 25.06
N ARG A 405 0.29 -32.14 23.77
CA ARG A 405 1.48 -31.54 23.16
C ARG A 405 1.78 -30.18 23.76
N ALA A 406 0.76 -29.35 23.91
CA ALA A 406 0.86 -28.07 24.56
C ALA A 406 1.25 -28.21 26.05
N PHE A 407 0.68 -29.21 26.75
CA PHE A 407 1.03 -29.51 28.13
C PHE A 407 2.53 -29.80 28.30
N MET A 408 3.09 -30.73 27.50
CA MET A 408 4.52 -31.09 27.64
C MET A 408 5.42 -29.87 27.44
N ARG A 409 5.16 -29.03 26.43
CA ARG A 409 5.91 -27.83 26.17
C ARG A 409 5.82 -26.79 27.32
N GLU A 410 4.63 -26.64 27.89
CA GLU A 410 4.41 -25.71 29.00
C GLU A 410 5.02 -26.24 30.32
N LEU A 411 5.01 -27.58 30.53
CA LEU A 411 5.66 -28.21 31.67
C LEU A 411 7.19 -27.99 31.60
N ASP A 412 7.81 -28.25 30.44
CA ASP A 412 9.24 -28.04 30.25
C ASP A 412 9.62 -26.59 30.55
N ARG A 413 8.84 -25.65 30.01
CA ARG A 413 9.04 -24.20 30.23
C ARG A 413 8.84 -23.84 31.72
N GLY A 414 7.75 -24.28 32.31
CA GLY A 414 7.41 -23.97 33.70
C GLY A 414 8.46 -24.46 34.69
N VAL A 415 9.01 -25.68 34.50
CA VAL A 415 10.11 -26.19 35.33
C VAL A 415 11.37 -25.36 35.17
N ALA A 416 11.73 -24.97 33.92
CA ALA A 416 12.90 -24.15 33.70
C ALA A 416 12.74 -22.73 34.31
N GLU A 417 11.57 -22.10 34.18
CA GLU A 417 11.25 -20.81 34.77
C GLU A 417 11.26 -20.86 36.32
N ALA A 418 10.66 -21.90 36.92
CA ALA A 418 10.63 -22.13 38.35
C ALA A 418 12.04 -22.27 38.91
N PHE A 419 12.90 -23.04 38.24
CA PHE A 419 14.30 -23.22 38.62
C PHE A 419 15.09 -21.89 38.50
N ALA A 420 14.91 -21.12 37.44
CA ALA A 420 15.62 -19.86 37.20
C ALA A 420 15.20 -18.76 38.21
N ALA A 421 13.96 -18.75 38.66
CA ALA A 421 13.40 -17.77 39.57
C ALA A 421 13.46 -18.22 41.07
N ASP A 422 13.87 -19.46 41.35
CA ASP A 422 13.82 -20.08 42.70
C ASP A 422 12.38 -20.03 43.27
N LEU A 423 11.40 -20.27 42.42
CA LEU A 423 9.97 -20.28 42.77
C LEU A 423 9.39 -21.71 42.70
N PRO A 424 8.41 -22.05 43.54
CA PRO A 424 7.79 -23.36 43.46
C PRO A 424 6.86 -23.51 42.24
N LEU A 425 6.84 -24.68 41.62
CA LEU A 425 5.89 -25.05 40.59
C LEU A 425 5.16 -26.34 41.05
N ALA A 426 3.85 -26.36 40.93
CA ALA A 426 3.08 -27.56 41.19
C ALA A 426 2.33 -28.06 39.95
N LEU A 427 2.16 -29.38 39.89
CA LEU A 427 1.42 -30.09 38.88
C LEU A 427 0.32 -30.91 39.55
N ILE A 428 -0.90 -30.75 39.08
CA ILE A 428 -2.02 -31.61 39.42
C ILE A 428 -2.37 -32.45 38.19
N VAL A 429 -2.44 -33.76 38.32
CA VAL A 429 -3.00 -34.66 37.31
C VAL A 429 -4.32 -35.22 37.85
N LEU A 430 -5.34 -35.23 37.02
CA LEU A 430 -6.64 -35.77 37.38
C LEU A 430 -7.19 -36.71 36.31
N ASP A 431 -7.92 -37.73 36.76
CA ASP A 431 -8.60 -38.75 35.92
C ASP A 431 -10.07 -38.82 36.34
N LEU A 432 -10.98 -38.75 35.35
CA LEU A 432 -12.42 -38.83 35.61
C LEU A 432 -12.86 -40.27 35.88
N ASP A 433 -13.33 -40.51 37.10
CA ASP A 433 -13.78 -41.81 37.51
C ASP A 433 -15.15 -42.16 36.88
N GLY A 434 -15.25 -43.34 36.27
CA GLY A 434 -16.53 -43.90 35.79
C GLY A 434 -17.01 -43.32 34.45
N LEU A 435 -16.21 -42.61 33.69
CA LEU A 435 -16.57 -42.07 32.37
C LEU A 435 -17.02 -43.20 31.42
N LYS A 436 -16.36 -44.34 31.42
CA LYS A 436 -16.77 -45.51 30.63
C LYS A 436 -18.17 -46.01 31.01
N GLN A 437 -18.48 -46.10 32.30
CA GLN A 437 -19.79 -46.54 32.78
C GLN A 437 -20.88 -45.52 32.40
N LEU A 438 -20.55 -44.23 32.40
CA LEU A 438 -21.44 -43.16 31.94
C LEU A 438 -21.75 -43.32 30.45
N ASN A 439 -20.72 -43.57 29.63
CA ASN A 439 -20.87 -43.84 28.21
C ASN A 439 -21.70 -45.08 27.91
N ASP A 440 -21.43 -46.18 28.63
CA ASP A 440 -22.14 -47.45 28.47
C ASP A 440 -23.63 -47.32 28.83
N ARG A 441 -23.98 -46.46 29.81
CA ARG A 441 -25.36 -46.28 30.31
C ARG A 441 -26.14 -45.21 29.53
N HIS A 442 -25.51 -44.13 29.12
CA HIS A 442 -26.17 -42.94 28.57
C HIS A 442 -25.69 -42.54 27.17
N GLY A 443 -24.76 -43.30 26.59
CA GLY A 443 -24.17 -43.02 25.27
C GLY A 443 -22.99 -42.06 25.33
N HIS A 444 -22.18 -42.03 24.25
CA HIS A 444 -20.96 -41.21 24.15
C HIS A 444 -21.23 -39.72 24.29
N ALA A 445 -22.37 -39.22 23.81
CA ALA A 445 -22.74 -37.81 23.97
C ALA A 445 -22.79 -37.37 25.44
N ALA A 446 -23.21 -38.24 26.35
CA ALA A 446 -23.23 -37.94 27.78
C ALA A 446 -21.83 -37.85 28.39
N GLY A 447 -20.89 -38.68 27.92
CA GLY A 447 -19.49 -38.58 28.30
C GLY A 447 -18.82 -37.33 27.74
N ASP A 448 -19.10 -36.98 26.50
CA ASP A 448 -18.60 -35.74 25.87
C ASP A 448 -19.10 -34.51 26.63
N ASP A 449 -20.37 -34.45 26.98
CA ASP A 449 -20.94 -33.38 27.82
C ASP A 449 -20.26 -33.27 29.20
N CYS A 450 -19.91 -34.43 29.80
CA CYS A 450 -19.17 -34.46 31.05
C CYS A 450 -17.77 -33.87 30.90
N LEU A 451 -17.03 -34.25 29.85
CA LEU A 451 -15.70 -33.74 29.52
C LEU A 451 -15.72 -32.24 29.24
N VAL A 452 -16.67 -31.77 28.45
CA VAL A 452 -16.85 -30.32 28.13
C VAL A 452 -17.11 -29.52 29.41
N ARG A 453 -17.92 -30.07 30.32
CA ARG A 453 -18.24 -29.41 31.59
C ARG A 453 -17.01 -29.31 32.49
N VAL A 454 -16.21 -30.36 32.60
CA VAL A 454 -14.96 -30.36 33.36
C VAL A 454 -13.97 -29.34 32.74
N GLY A 455 -13.82 -29.34 31.43
CA GLY A 455 -12.99 -28.40 30.74
C GLY A 455 -13.40 -26.93 30.98
N ARG A 456 -14.70 -26.63 30.94
CA ARG A 456 -15.23 -25.30 31.27
C ARG A 456 -14.94 -24.93 32.72
N LEU A 457 -15.16 -25.86 33.64
CA LEU A 457 -14.86 -25.71 35.05
C LEU A 457 -13.39 -25.26 35.26
N LEU A 458 -12.47 -26.04 34.75
CA LEU A 458 -11.05 -25.77 34.92
C LEU A 458 -10.66 -24.40 34.38
N ARG A 459 -11.32 -23.94 33.31
CA ARG A 459 -11.09 -22.58 32.78
C ARG A 459 -11.61 -21.45 33.67
N THR A 460 -12.71 -21.70 34.40
CA THR A 460 -13.37 -20.65 35.20
C THR A 460 -12.88 -20.55 36.63
N GLU A 461 -12.42 -21.65 37.21
CA GLU A 461 -12.06 -21.74 38.62
C GLU A 461 -10.56 -21.56 38.92
N LEU A 462 -9.73 -21.63 37.90
CA LEU A 462 -8.30 -21.38 38.02
C LEU A 462 -8.00 -19.88 37.96
N ARG A 463 -6.98 -19.43 38.71
CA ARG A 463 -6.54 -18.03 38.70
C ARG A 463 -5.82 -17.69 37.38
N PRO A 464 -5.74 -16.40 37.02
CA PRO A 464 -4.86 -15.97 35.94
C PRO A 464 -3.42 -16.41 36.20
N GLY A 465 -2.83 -17.14 35.26
CA GLY A 465 -1.49 -17.74 35.38
C GLY A 465 -1.49 -19.25 35.56
N ASP A 466 -2.52 -19.83 36.15
CA ASP A 466 -2.71 -21.29 36.17
C ASP A 466 -3.16 -21.80 34.79
N LYS A 467 -2.72 -22.98 34.39
CA LYS A 467 -3.03 -23.55 33.08
C LYS A 467 -3.59 -24.94 33.20
N ALA A 468 -4.75 -25.16 32.60
CA ALA A 468 -5.37 -26.48 32.50
C ALA A 468 -5.17 -27.07 31.09
N PHE A 469 -5.05 -28.39 31.02
CA PHE A 469 -4.80 -29.16 29.79
C PHE A 469 -5.64 -30.43 29.81
N ARG A 470 -6.03 -30.93 28.63
CA ARG A 470 -6.53 -32.29 28.47
C ARG A 470 -5.43 -33.16 27.87
N ILE A 471 -4.93 -34.12 28.64
CA ILE A 471 -3.76 -34.94 28.29
C ILE A 471 -4.10 -36.33 27.81
N GLY A 472 -5.33 -36.79 28.05
CA GLY A 472 -5.82 -38.11 27.65
C GLY A 472 -7.34 -38.12 27.41
N GLY A 473 -7.93 -39.29 27.27
CA GLY A 473 -9.39 -39.43 27.06
C GLY A 473 -10.21 -38.86 28.22
N ASP A 474 -9.90 -39.28 29.44
CA ASP A 474 -10.48 -38.85 30.72
C ASP A 474 -9.47 -38.15 31.64
N GLU A 475 -8.26 -37.88 31.15
CA GLU A 475 -7.16 -37.30 31.92
C GLU A 475 -6.97 -35.83 31.63
N PHE A 476 -6.80 -35.05 32.69
CA PHE A 476 -6.46 -33.62 32.62
C PHE A 476 -5.23 -33.31 33.46
N ALA A 477 -4.54 -32.26 33.16
CA ALA A 477 -3.41 -31.72 33.94
C ALA A 477 -3.63 -30.26 34.26
N ILE A 478 -3.12 -29.78 35.38
CA ILE A 478 -3.16 -28.40 35.79
C ILE A 478 -1.75 -28.01 36.25
N LEU A 479 -1.18 -27.01 35.61
CA LEU A 479 0.11 -26.45 35.96
C LEU A 479 -0.10 -25.15 36.75
N LEU A 480 0.48 -25.12 37.95
CA LEU A 480 0.32 -24.04 38.93
C LEU A 480 1.68 -23.37 39.19
N PRO A 481 2.04 -22.31 38.45
CA PRO A 481 3.24 -21.52 38.72
C PRO A 481 3.18 -20.91 40.15
N GLU A 482 4.33 -20.68 40.75
CA GLU A 482 4.46 -20.05 42.07
C GLU A 482 3.58 -20.68 43.14
N THR A 483 3.43 -22.02 43.11
CA THR A 483 2.56 -22.77 44.00
C THR A 483 3.31 -23.97 44.60
N SER A 484 3.30 -24.05 45.93
CA SER A 484 3.88 -25.17 46.67
C SER A 484 2.95 -26.39 46.71
N GLY A 485 3.46 -27.53 47.14
CA GLY A 485 2.63 -28.73 47.29
C GLY A 485 1.37 -28.54 48.13
N PRO A 486 1.46 -27.98 49.36
CA PRO A 486 0.26 -27.65 50.15
C PRO A 486 -0.72 -26.70 49.44
N GLY A 487 -0.21 -25.68 48.72
CA GLY A 487 -1.08 -24.80 47.97
C GLY A 487 -1.81 -25.52 46.82
N ALA A 488 -1.17 -26.50 46.18
CA ALA A 488 -1.80 -27.31 45.13
C ALA A 488 -2.83 -28.29 45.71
N GLU A 489 -2.64 -28.77 46.95
CA GLU A 489 -3.62 -29.57 47.66
C GLU A 489 -4.89 -28.74 47.96
N GLU A 490 -4.77 -27.49 48.38
CA GLU A 490 -5.91 -26.59 48.57
C GLU A 490 -6.69 -26.34 47.26
N VAL A 491 -5.98 -26.19 46.14
CA VAL A 491 -6.62 -26.08 44.82
C VAL A 491 -7.37 -27.37 44.49
N THR A 492 -6.77 -28.51 44.78
CA THR A 492 -7.40 -29.83 44.55
C THR A 492 -8.67 -29.99 45.37
N GLU A 493 -8.67 -29.67 46.68
CA GLU A 493 -9.85 -29.72 47.54
C GLU A 493 -10.99 -28.84 46.98
N ARG A 494 -10.67 -27.63 46.57
CA ARG A 494 -11.65 -26.74 45.95
C ARG A 494 -12.23 -27.30 44.65
N LEU A 495 -11.42 -27.94 43.81
CA LEU A 495 -11.90 -28.58 42.58
C LEU A 495 -12.80 -29.81 42.89
N VAL A 496 -12.47 -30.61 43.89
CA VAL A 496 -13.32 -31.73 44.35
C VAL A 496 -14.68 -31.22 44.80
N GLU A 497 -14.72 -30.24 45.71
CA GLU A 497 -15.99 -29.66 46.17
C GLU A 497 -16.83 -29.10 45.02
N TRP A 498 -16.20 -28.59 44.03
CA TRP A 498 -16.85 -27.99 42.89
C TRP A 498 -17.43 -29.07 41.94
N LEU A 499 -16.70 -30.13 41.68
CA LEU A 499 -17.20 -31.30 40.94
C LEU A 499 -18.43 -31.91 41.64
N GLU A 500 -18.40 -32.04 42.98
CA GLU A 500 -19.51 -32.55 43.77
C GLU A 500 -20.73 -31.63 43.73
N ARG A 501 -20.54 -30.30 43.83
CA ARG A 501 -21.62 -29.32 43.74
C ARG A 501 -22.28 -29.31 42.36
N SER A 502 -21.48 -29.38 41.31
CA SER A 502 -21.97 -29.41 39.92
C SER A 502 -22.76 -30.68 39.61
N GLY A 503 -22.45 -31.82 40.28
CA GLY A 503 -23.18 -33.09 40.13
C GLY A 503 -24.55 -33.13 40.83
N ARG A 504 -24.87 -32.18 41.74
CA ARG A 504 -26.18 -32.18 42.45
C ARG A 504 -27.33 -31.68 41.57
N SER A 505 -27.04 -30.90 40.56
CA SER A 505 -28.02 -30.30 39.65
C SER A 505 -28.18 -31.05 38.31
N SER A 506 -27.50 -32.17 38.11
CA SER A 506 -27.47 -32.90 36.85
C SER A 506 -27.41 -34.41 37.07
N VAL A 507 -27.98 -35.20 36.16
CA VAL A 507 -27.92 -36.67 36.13
C VAL A 507 -26.48 -37.16 35.98
N LEU A 508 -25.55 -36.33 35.62
CA LEU A 508 -24.16 -36.62 35.32
C LEU A 508 -23.26 -36.18 36.50
N ARG A 509 -22.99 -37.08 37.43
CA ARG A 509 -21.98 -36.87 38.48
C ARG A 509 -20.59 -37.12 37.89
N ALA A 510 -19.74 -36.10 37.89
CA ALA A 510 -18.32 -36.25 37.59
C ALA A 510 -17.57 -36.44 38.92
N GLU A 511 -16.98 -37.60 39.10
CA GLU A 511 -16.02 -37.87 40.18
C GLU A 511 -14.63 -37.95 39.53
N ALA A 512 -13.60 -37.50 40.22
CA ALA A 512 -12.23 -37.55 39.70
C ALA A 512 -11.23 -37.97 40.79
N SER A 513 -10.21 -38.66 40.37
CA SER A 513 -9.04 -39.02 41.18
C SER A 513 -7.92 -38.03 40.86
N PHE A 514 -7.29 -37.47 41.88
CA PHE A 514 -6.27 -36.43 41.76
C PHE A 514 -4.93 -36.92 42.27
N GLY A 515 -3.84 -36.45 41.65
CA GLY A 515 -2.48 -36.57 42.12
C GLY A 515 -1.75 -35.25 42.05
N VAL A 516 -1.07 -34.88 43.09
CA VAL A 516 -0.33 -33.62 43.23
C VAL A 516 1.16 -33.91 43.32
N ALA A 517 1.96 -33.15 42.61
CA ALA A 517 3.41 -33.09 42.78
C ALA A 517 3.88 -31.62 42.70
N ALA A 518 4.97 -31.28 43.38
CA ALA A 518 5.57 -29.93 43.32
C ALA A 518 7.09 -30.05 43.28
N THR A 519 7.74 -29.02 42.73
CA THR A 519 9.20 -28.86 42.72
C THR A 519 9.73 -28.77 44.17
N GLY A 520 10.99 -29.13 44.38
CA GLY A 520 11.59 -29.29 45.72
C GLY A 520 11.56 -30.72 46.26
N ALA A 521 10.98 -31.67 45.47
CA ALA A 521 11.12 -33.12 45.71
C ALA A 521 12.40 -33.64 45.03
N ALA A 522 12.70 -34.94 45.18
CA ALA A 522 13.96 -35.55 44.80
C ALA A 522 14.32 -35.53 43.28
N ASP A 523 13.34 -35.23 42.38
CA ASP A 523 13.51 -35.20 40.90
C ASP A 523 12.71 -34.04 40.32
N ASP A 524 13.38 -32.85 40.24
CA ASP A 524 12.78 -31.62 39.73
C ASP A 524 12.85 -31.49 38.20
N THR A 525 12.87 -32.63 37.49
CA THR A 525 12.74 -32.65 36.02
C THR A 525 11.26 -32.67 35.60
N PRO A 526 10.93 -32.20 34.40
CA PRO A 526 9.55 -32.30 33.86
C PRO A 526 8.98 -33.71 33.94
N GLU A 527 9.77 -34.72 33.56
CA GLU A 527 9.41 -36.13 33.61
C GLU A 527 9.25 -36.66 35.05
N GLY A 528 10.12 -36.21 35.97
CA GLY A 528 10.07 -36.53 37.37
C GLY A 528 8.83 -35.99 38.04
N LEU A 529 8.48 -34.73 37.80
CA LEU A 529 7.29 -34.07 38.30
C LEU A 529 6.01 -34.73 37.79
N LEU A 530 5.93 -35.06 36.48
CA LEU A 530 4.80 -35.75 35.90
C LEU A 530 4.64 -37.17 36.51
N ARG A 531 5.72 -37.92 36.59
CA ARG A 531 5.69 -39.29 37.19
C ARG A 531 5.21 -39.25 38.65
N ALA A 532 5.68 -38.30 39.44
CA ALA A 532 5.29 -38.15 40.83
C ALA A 532 3.77 -37.86 40.98
N ALA A 533 3.24 -36.97 40.12
CA ALA A 533 1.82 -36.65 40.07
C ALA A 533 0.98 -37.86 39.63
N ASP A 534 1.38 -38.58 38.57
CA ASP A 534 0.70 -39.79 38.11
C ASP A 534 0.66 -40.89 39.18
N GLU A 535 1.77 -41.14 39.86
CA GLU A 535 1.82 -42.11 40.96
C GLU A 535 0.89 -41.70 42.14
N ALA A 536 0.82 -40.42 42.47
CA ALA A 536 -0.08 -39.90 43.47
C ALA A 536 -1.55 -40.06 43.06
N MET A 537 -1.89 -39.77 41.80
CA MET A 537 -3.21 -39.97 41.25
C MET A 537 -3.63 -41.45 41.28
N TYR A 538 -2.75 -42.36 40.86
CA TYR A 538 -3.03 -43.80 40.90
C TYR A 538 -3.27 -44.32 42.31
N ARG A 539 -2.52 -43.85 43.31
CA ARG A 539 -2.76 -44.16 44.74
C ARG A 539 -4.14 -43.65 45.19
N SER A 540 -4.55 -42.47 44.79
CA SER A 540 -5.88 -41.89 45.06
C SER A 540 -7.01 -42.76 44.45
N LYS A 541 -6.83 -43.13 43.18
CA LYS A 541 -7.79 -43.97 42.43
C LYS A 541 -8.00 -45.35 43.07
N ASN A 542 -6.92 -46.00 43.53
CA ASN A 542 -7.01 -47.30 44.19
C ASN A 542 -7.70 -47.21 45.56
N ARG A 543 -7.43 -46.17 46.37
CA ARG A 543 -8.13 -45.94 47.64
C ARG A 543 -9.63 -45.77 47.44
N ARG A 544 -10.07 -45.03 46.42
CA ARG A 544 -11.49 -44.85 46.11
C ARG A 544 -12.15 -46.13 45.61
N LYS A 545 -11.46 -46.96 44.83
CA LYS A 545 -11.99 -48.25 44.38
C LYS A 545 -12.23 -49.20 45.57
N LEU A 546 -11.32 -49.28 46.54
CA LEU A 546 -11.48 -50.11 47.75
C LEU A 546 -12.65 -49.60 48.59
N ALA A 547 -12.80 -48.33 48.83
CA ALA A 547 -13.91 -47.73 49.59
C ALA A 547 -15.30 -47.90 48.93
N ARG A 548 -15.39 -48.25 47.66
CA ARG A 548 -16.65 -48.58 46.96
C ARG A 548 -16.98 -50.06 46.97
N SER A 549 -16.01 -50.89 47.36
CA SER A 549 -16.19 -52.34 47.39
C SER A 549 -16.60 -52.87 48.79
N ASP A 550 -16.45 -52.01 49.80
CA ASP A 550 -16.98 -52.21 51.16
C ASP A 550 -18.36 -51.52 51.28
#